data_177d151477442df54b0ab1035f74c401
#
_entry.id   177d151477442df54b0ab1035f74c401
#
_cell.length_a   1.000
_cell.length_b   1.000
_cell.length_c   1.000
_cell.angle_alpha   90.00
_cell.angle_beta   90.00
_cell.angle_gamma   90.00
#
_symmetry.space_group_name_H-M   'P 1'
#
loop_
_entity.id
_entity.type
_entity.pdbx_description
1 polymer ?
#
loop_
_entity_poly.entity_id
_entity_poly.type
_entity_poly.pdbx_seq_one_letter_code
_entity_poly.pdbx_strand_id
1 'polypeptide(L)'
;MDNYLFNFCKNLETVWCKNQVDRIGIQTFGVTPMERLCVNAKNIDISAFAGMESLKEIHFRGGVEHMSLGAFAMLPSIETICLEGIDPDVMEDDWANLGNSNLTILVPEDTSDEQLEAIGRKFLSSMIITDGAQVKRGTCSMPEDPMPDIAEMLSAYGI
;
A
#
# COMPACT_ATOMS: atom_id res chain seq x y z
N MET A 1 -9.49 -1.53 -10.39
CA MET A 1 -9.97 -2.81 -9.81
C MET A 1 -11.29 -2.52 -9.12
N ASP A 2 -12.28 -3.38 -9.38
CA ASP A 2 -13.62 -3.18 -8.82
C ASP A 2 -13.69 -3.51 -7.33
N ASN A 3 -14.79 -3.09 -6.68
CA ASN A 3 -15.03 -3.42 -5.28
C ASN A 3 -15.07 -4.94 -5.12
N TYR A 4 -14.47 -5.44 -4.03
CA TYR A 4 -14.47 -6.85 -3.64
C TYR A 4 -13.82 -7.83 -4.63
N LEU A 5 -13.06 -7.35 -5.63
CA LEU A 5 -12.54 -8.18 -6.73
C LEU A 5 -11.80 -9.43 -6.25
N PHE A 6 -10.95 -9.32 -5.24
CA PHE A 6 -10.18 -10.42 -4.64
C PHE A 6 -10.59 -10.71 -3.19
N ASN A 7 -11.71 -10.16 -2.75
CA ASN A 7 -12.17 -10.35 -1.38
C ASN A 7 -12.42 -11.83 -1.08
N PHE A 8 -11.95 -12.31 0.07
CA PHE A 8 -11.98 -13.72 0.47
C PHE A 8 -11.24 -14.70 -0.43
N CYS A 9 -10.35 -14.25 -1.30
CA CYS A 9 -9.46 -15.14 -2.08
C CYS A 9 -8.37 -15.74 -1.17
N LYS A 10 -8.72 -16.77 -0.42
CA LYS A 10 -7.89 -17.39 0.64
C LYS A 10 -6.57 -18.02 0.17
N ASN A 11 -6.41 -18.21 -1.12
CA ASN A 11 -5.19 -18.78 -1.73
C ASN A 11 -4.42 -17.75 -2.56
N LEU A 12 -4.83 -16.46 -2.51
CA LEU A 12 -4.16 -15.40 -3.25
C LEU A 12 -2.96 -14.90 -2.44
N GLU A 13 -1.76 -15.31 -2.82
CA GLU A 13 -0.52 -14.95 -2.12
C GLU A 13 0.18 -13.73 -2.74
N THR A 14 -0.03 -13.47 -4.02
CA THR A 14 0.63 -12.38 -4.74
C THR A 14 -0.26 -11.78 -5.80
N VAL A 15 -0.26 -10.45 -5.87
CA VAL A 15 -0.83 -9.67 -6.99
C VAL A 15 0.23 -8.68 -7.45
N TRP A 16 0.48 -8.68 -8.75
CA TRP A 16 1.43 -7.77 -9.37
C TRP A 16 0.73 -6.85 -10.36
N CYS A 17 0.76 -5.55 -10.09
CA CYS A 17 0.23 -4.55 -11.00
C CYS A 17 1.37 -3.88 -11.77
N LYS A 18 1.76 -4.44 -12.92
CA LYS A 18 2.83 -3.88 -13.77
C LYS A 18 2.45 -2.48 -14.27
N ASN A 19 1.22 -2.32 -14.72
CA ASN A 19 0.71 -1.04 -15.20
C ASN A 19 -0.15 -0.37 -14.12
N GLN A 20 -0.15 0.97 -14.12
CA GLN A 20 -1.01 1.72 -13.25
C GLN A 20 -2.48 1.42 -13.54
N VAL A 21 -3.23 1.05 -12.51
CA VAL A 21 -4.69 0.91 -12.58
C VAL A 21 -5.36 2.22 -12.18
N ASP A 22 -6.53 2.48 -12.74
CA ASP A 22 -7.25 3.71 -12.44
C ASP A 22 -7.72 3.75 -10.98
N ARG A 23 -8.18 2.62 -10.45
CA ARG A 23 -8.76 2.56 -9.10
C ARG A 23 -8.56 1.20 -8.43
N ILE A 24 -8.33 1.22 -7.12
CA ILE A 24 -8.53 0.08 -6.21
C ILE A 24 -9.76 0.38 -5.36
N GLY A 25 -10.81 -0.39 -5.59
CA GLY A 25 -12.11 -0.19 -4.96
C GLY A 25 -12.19 -0.71 -3.52
N ILE A 26 -13.36 -0.54 -2.92
CA ILE A 26 -13.64 -0.95 -1.53
C ILE A 26 -13.39 -2.45 -1.37
N GLN A 27 -12.64 -2.84 -0.34
CA GLN A 27 -12.32 -4.22 0.02
C GLN A 27 -11.82 -5.09 -1.15
N THR A 28 -11.15 -4.48 -2.13
CA THR A 28 -10.60 -5.21 -3.29
C THR A 28 -9.77 -6.41 -2.86
N PHE A 29 -8.95 -6.28 -1.81
CA PHE A 29 -8.06 -7.32 -1.31
C PHE A 29 -8.48 -7.85 0.06
N GLY A 30 -9.66 -7.54 0.54
CA GLY A 30 -10.11 -7.92 1.88
C GLY A 30 -9.96 -9.41 2.16
N VAL A 31 -9.42 -9.73 3.34
CA VAL A 31 -9.28 -11.12 3.84
C VAL A 31 -8.47 -12.04 2.90
N THR A 32 -7.41 -11.51 2.28
CA THR A 32 -6.41 -12.32 1.54
C THR A 32 -5.20 -12.63 2.44
N PRO A 33 -4.48 -13.74 2.23
CA PRO A 33 -3.32 -14.13 3.04
C PRO A 33 -2.00 -13.44 2.61
N MET A 34 -2.06 -12.45 1.73
CA MET A 34 -0.86 -11.75 1.25
C MET A 34 -0.10 -11.10 2.40
N GLU A 35 1.21 -11.32 2.45
CA GLU A 35 2.11 -10.67 3.41
C GLU A 35 2.70 -9.36 2.85
N ARG A 36 2.79 -9.24 1.53
CA ARG A 36 3.37 -8.07 0.85
C ARG A 36 2.51 -7.70 -0.35
N LEU A 37 2.33 -6.41 -0.57
CA LEU A 37 1.54 -5.88 -1.69
C LEU A 37 2.22 -4.67 -2.31
N CYS A 38 2.38 -4.68 -3.64
CA CYS A 38 2.81 -3.53 -4.41
C CYS A 38 1.61 -2.90 -5.13
N VAL A 39 1.36 -1.64 -4.83
CA VAL A 39 0.22 -0.88 -5.35
C VAL A 39 0.69 0.11 -6.41
N ASN A 40 0.07 0.06 -7.58
CA ASN A 40 0.25 1.02 -8.65
C ASN A 40 -1.13 1.46 -9.14
N ALA A 41 -1.70 2.46 -8.48
CA ALA A 41 -3.06 2.94 -8.73
C ALA A 41 -3.16 4.44 -8.59
N LYS A 42 -4.08 5.07 -9.33
CA LYS A 42 -4.38 6.50 -9.20
C LYS A 42 -5.28 6.79 -8.00
N ASN A 43 -6.31 5.98 -7.81
CA ASN A 43 -7.32 6.17 -6.78
C ASN A 43 -7.38 4.97 -5.84
N ILE A 44 -7.37 5.22 -4.54
CA ILE A 44 -7.42 4.20 -3.49
C ILE A 44 -8.58 4.52 -2.56
N ASP A 45 -9.58 3.67 -2.60
CA ASP A 45 -10.82 3.87 -1.86
C ASP A 45 -10.70 3.48 -0.38
N ILE A 46 -11.66 3.95 0.40
CA ILE A 46 -11.83 3.53 1.79
C ILE A 46 -11.92 2.00 1.90
N SER A 47 -11.30 1.44 2.91
CA SER A 47 -11.27 0.00 3.19
C SER A 47 -10.70 -0.88 2.06
N ALA A 48 -9.96 -0.33 1.09
CA ALA A 48 -9.41 -1.08 -0.05
C ALA A 48 -8.61 -2.33 0.38
N PHE A 49 -7.88 -2.24 1.48
CA PHE A 49 -7.03 -3.30 2.05
C PHE A 49 -7.57 -3.85 3.38
N ALA A 50 -8.79 -3.47 3.78
CA ALA A 50 -9.32 -3.79 5.10
C ALA A 50 -9.41 -5.30 5.35
N GLY A 51 -8.92 -5.73 6.53
CA GLY A 51 -8.99 -7.14 6.94
C GLY A 51 -7.91 -8.03 6.35
N MET A 52 -6.86 -7.48 5.76
CA MET A 52 -5.67 -8.25 5.36
C MET A 52 -4.82 -8.54 6.61
N GLU A 53 -5.20 -9.55 7.37
CA GLU A 53 -4.60 -9.87 8.68
C GLU A 53 -3.11 -10.25 8.60
N SER A 54 -2.66 -10.78 7.46
CA SER A 54 -1.29 -11.22 7.24
C SER A 54 -0.38 -10.15 6.63
N LEU A 55 -0.94 -9.01 6.19
CA LEU A 55 -0.19 -7.98 5.46
C LEU A 55 0.82 -7.30 6.39
N LYS A 56 2.10 -7.44 6.07
CA LYS A 56 3.24 -6.85 6.79
C LYS A 56 3.78 -5.61 6.09
N GLU A 57 3.72 -5.60 4.77
CA GLU A 57 4.35 -4.55 3.97
C GLU A 57 3.48 -4.18 2.76
N ILE A 58 3.26 -2.87 2.58
CA ILE A 58 2.59 -2.34 1.40
C ILE A 58 3.44 -1.23 0.77
N HIS A 59 3.66 -1.33 -0.54
CA HIS A 59 4.40 -0.35 -1.33
C HIS A 59 3.48 0.38 -2.28
N PHE A 60 3.47 1.69 -2.21
CA PHE A 60 2.79 2.54 -3.18
C PHE A 60 3.80 3.12 -4.14
N ARG A 61 3.60 2.88 -5.42
CA ARG A 61 4.31 3.60 -6.49
C ARG A 61 3.69 4.96 -6.70
N GLY A 62 4.49 5.92 -7.17
CA GLY A 62 4.04 7.28 -7.44
C GLY A 62 2.87 7.37 -8.43
N GLY A 63 2.29 8.58 -8.54
CA GLY A 63 1.15 8.86 -9.41
C GLY A 63 -0.21 8.54 -8.79
N VAL A 64 -0.29 8.42 -7.48
CA VAL A 64 -1.56 8.42 -6.74
C VAL A 64 -2.16 9.83 -6.81
N GLU A 65 -3.42 9.92 -7.23
CA GLU A 65 -4.18 11.16 -7.35
C GLU A 65 -5.17 11.34 -6.18
N HIS A 66 -5.51 10.22 -5.52
CA HIS A 66 -6.45 10.21 -4.40
C HIS A 66 -6.20 8.98 -3.51
N MET A 67 -6.13 9.17 -2.20
CA MET A 67 -5.91 8.12 -1.22
C MET A 67 -6.76 8.34 0.04
N SER A 68 -7.70 7.43 0.28
CA SER A 68 -8.37 7.35 1.57
C SER A 68 -7.44 6.71 2.61
N LEU A 69 -7.22 7.36 3.75
CA LEU A 69 -6.48 6.74 4.86
C LEU A 69 -7.26 5.59 5.51
N GLY A 70 -8.59 5.58 5.39
CA GLY A 70 -9.43 4.46 5.79
C GLY A 70 -9.20 3.19 4.96
N ALA A 71 -8.45 3.26 3.85
CA ALA A 71 -8.00 2.09 3.10
C ALA A 71 -7.18 1.12 3.94
N PHE A 72 -6.48 1.63 4.96
CA PHE A 72 -5.61 0.86 5.86
C PHE A 72 -6.32 0.32 7.11
N ALA A 73 -7.65 0.31 7.14
CA ALA A 73 -8.39 -0.15 8.30
C ALA A 73 -8.15 -1.65 8.58
N MET A 74 -7.99 -1.99 9.86
CA MET A 74 -7.85 -3.38 10.33
C MET A 74 -6.69 -4.15 9.67
N LEU A 75 -5.47 -3.60 9.75
CA LEU A 75 -4.23 -4.24 9.33
C LEU A 75 -3.35 -4.57 10.56
N PRO A 76 -3.67 -5.59 11.35
CA PRO A 76 -3.02 -5.83 12.64
C PRO A 76 -1.55 -6.22 12.52
N SER A 77 -1.13 -6.76 11.39
CA SER A 77 0.24 -7.21 11.15
C SER A 77 1.10 -6.24 10.35
N ILE A 78 0.56 -5.07 9.96
CA ILE A 78 1.30 -4.12 9.13
C ILE A 78 2.50 -3.54 9.88
N GLU A 79 3.68 -3.68 9.31
CA GLU A 79 4.95 -3.20 9.86
C GLU A 79 5.48 -2.02 9.04
N THR A 80 5.26 -2.03 7.73
CA THR A 80 5.79 -1.01 6.83
C THR A 80 4.79 -0.58 5.77
N ILE A 81 4.62 0.74 5.64
CA ILE A 81 3.95 1.39 4.51
C ILE A 81 4.99 2.23 3.79
N CYS A 82 5.24 1.91 2.53
CA CYS A 82 6.18 2.64 1.69
C CYS A 82 5.44 3.55 0.71
N LEU A 83 5.71 4.85 0.80
CA LEU A 83 5.06 5.90 0.00
C LEU A 83 6.08 6.47 -0.99
N GLU A 84 6.24 5.86 -2.15
CA GLU A 84 7.15 6.35 -3.17
C GLU A 84 6.48 7.45 -4.01
N GLY A 85 6.96 8.70 -3.85
CA GLY A 85 6.49 9.84 -4.64
C GLY A 85 5.01 10.21 -4.45
N ILE A 86 4.45 9.96 -3.29
CA ILE A 86 3.07 10.34 -2.95
C ILE A 86 3.06 11.73 -2.31
N ASP A 87 2.28 12.62 -2.89
CA ASP A 87 2.00 13.94 -2.32
C ASP A 87 1.05 13.79 -1.11
N PRO A 88 1.39 14.36 0.07
CA PRO A 88 0.49 14.33 1.22
C PRO A 88 -0.89 14.96 0.95
N ASP A 89 -0.99 15.89 0.01
CA ASP A 89 -2.25 16.57 -0.32
C ASP A 89 -3.29 15.68 -1.01
N VAL A 90 -2.87 14.53 -1.58
CA VAL A 90 -3.81 13.56 -2.16
C VAL A 90 -4.44 12.64 -1.11
N MET A 91 -3.98 12.70 0.14
CA MET A 91 -4.48 11.90 1.25
C MET A 91 -5.69 12.57 1.89
N GLU A 92 -6.80 11.86 1.97
CA GLU A 92 -7.97 12.32 2.71
C GLU A 92 -7.75 12.32 4.22
N ASP A 93 -8.44 13.26 4.90
CA ASP A 93 -8.43 13.34 6.37
C ASP A 93 -9.48 12.40 7.00
N ASP A 94 -9.46 11.14 6.62
CA ASP A 94 -10.29 10.11 7.20
C ASP A 94 -9.51 9.16 8.12
N TRP A 95 -10.18 8.26 8.81
CA TRP A 95 -9.60 7.51 9.91
C TRP A 95 -8.84 6.27 9.44
N ALA A 96 -7.53 6.23 9.72
CA ALA A 96 -6.73 5.01 9.60
C ALA A 96 -6.76 4.22 10.92
N ASN A 97 -7.55 3.17 11.00
CA ASN A 97 -7.53 2.24 12.13
C ASN A 97 -6.63 1.04 11.82
N LEU A 98 -5.34 1.21 12.01
CA LEU A 98 -4.34 0.20 11.62
C LEU A 98 -4.22 -0.96 12.62
N GLY A 99 -4.59 -0.76 13.87
CA GLY A 99 -4.51 -1.81 14.89
C GLY A 99 -3.08 -2.19 15.33
N ASN A 100 -2.04 -1.54 14.79
CA ASN A 100 -0.64 -1.82 15.12
C ASN A 100 0.12 -0.58 15.55
N SER A 101 0.83 -0.64 16.67
CA SER A 101 1.60 0.47 17.26
C SER A 101 3.04 0.59 16.71
N ASN A 102 3.57 -0.42 16.03
CA ASN A 102 4.96 -0.44 15.56
C ASN A 102 5.11 -0.14 14.07
N LEU A 103 4.20 0.62 13.49
CA LEU A 103 4.20 0.94 12.09
C LEU A 103 5.35 1.88 11.71
N THR A 104 6.09 1.55 10.66
CA THR A 104 7.01 2.45 9.97
C THR A 104 6.42 2.89 8.64
N ILE A 105 6.29 4.21 8.45
CA ILE A 105 5.95 4.80 7.16
C ILE A 105 7.26 5.29 6.53
N LEU A 106 7.64 4.68 5.40
CA LEU A 106 8.84 5.05 4.65
C LEU A 106 8.48 6.01 3.53
N VAL A 107 9.27 7.07 3.41
CA VAL A 107 9.23 8.01 2.29
C VAL A 107 10.60 8.06 1.62
N PRO A 108 10.71 8.46 0.33
CA PRO A 108 11.98 8.58 -0.36
C PRO A 108 13.01 9.44 0.40
N GLU A 109 14.30 9.14 0.20
CA GLU A 109 15.41 9.86 0.85
C GLU A 109 15.44 11.37 0.51
N ASP A 110 14.96 11.74 -0.68
CA ASP A 110 14.90 13.12 -1.19
C ASP A 110 13.61 13.87 -0.79
N THR A 111 12.73 13.25 0.00
CA THR A 111 11.52 13.91 0.53
C THR A 111 11.91 15.11 1.38
N SER A 112 11.31 16.28 1.13
CA SER A 112 11.58 17.48 1.90
C SER A 112 11.11 17.35 3.36
N ASP A 113 11.68 18.16 4.27
CA ASP A 113 11.26 18.18 5.66
C ASP A 113 9.78 18.57 5.82
N GLU A 114 9.30 19.49 4.98
CA GLU A 114 7.91 19.93 4.96
C GLU A 114 6.95 18.80 4.57
N GLN A 115 7.29 18.04 3.51
CA GLN A 115 6.52 16.87 3.08
C GLN A 115 6.54 15.75 4.11
N LEU A 116 7.71 15.48 4.72
CA LEU A 116 7.84 14.47 5.77
C LEU A 116 6.92 14.80 6.95
N GLU A 117 6.93 16.06 7.39
CA GLU A 117 6.08 16.54 8.48
C GLU A 117 4.58 16.49 8.10
N ALA A 118 4.23 16.85 6.86
CA ALA A 118 2.85 16.77 6.36
C ALA A 118 2.32 15.34 6.34
N ILE A 119 3.10 14.38 5.83
CA ILE A 119 2.76 12.96 5.86
C ILE A 119 2.62 12.47 7.31
N GLY A 120 3.55 12.84 8.18
CA GLY A 120 3.48 12.53 9.61
C GLY A 120 2.18 13.01 10.25
N ARG A 121 1.81 14.28 10.01
CA ARG A 121 0.54 14.83 10.52
C ARG A 121 -0.67 14.06 10.00
N LYS A 122 -0.73 13.75 8.72
CA LYS A 122 -1.85 13.01 8.11
C LYS A 122 -2.01 11.63 8.74
N PHE A 123 -0.97 10.81 8.74
CA PHE A 123 -1.03 9.45 9.27
C PHE A 123 -1.20 9.41 10.80
N LEU A 124 -0.37 10.15 11.54
CA LEU A 124 -0.35 10.04 13.00
C LEU A 124 -1.56 10.70 13.66
N SER A 125 -2.15 11.74 13.05
CA SER A 125 -3.38 12.33 13.56
C SER A 125 -4.63 11.49 13.26
N SER A 126 -4.57 10.67 12.21
CA SER A 126 -5.69 9.82 11.78
C SER A 126 -5.70 8.45 12.48
N MET A 127 -4.60 8.08 13.16
CA MET A 127 -4.48 6.80 13.83
C MET A 127 -5.07 6.81 15.24
N ILE A 128 -5.85 5.78 15.58
CA ILE A 128 -6.41 5.59 16.93
C ILE A 128 -5.31 5.18 17.93
N ILE A 129 -4.26 4.49 17.44
CA ILE A 129 -3.13 4.03 18.26
C ILE A 129 -1.85 4.54 17.60
N THR A 130 -1.18 5.48 18.27
CA THR A 130 0.01 6.18 17.74
C THR A 130 1.31 5.82 18.43
N ASP A 131 1.27 5.09 19.54
CA ASP A 131 2.46 4.74 20.31
C ASP A 131 3.38 3.83 19.49
N GLY A 132 4.56 4.33 19.12
CA GLY A 132 5.57 3.60 18.37
C GLY A 132 5.52 3.75 16.85
N ALA A 133 4.45 4.30 16.28
CA ALA A 133 4.41 4.60 14.84
C ALA A 133 5.36 5.77 14.48
N GLN A 134 6.05 5.65 13.36
CA GLN A 134 7.02 6.66 12.91
C GLN A 134 6.99 6.86 11.39
N VAL A 135 7.24 8.09 10.96
CA VAL A 135 7.50 8.43 9.56
C VAL A 135 8.97 8.76 9.40
N LYS A 136 9.65 8.14 8.46
CA LYS A 136 11.07 8.37 8.22
C LYS A 136 11.45 8.24 6.75
N ARG A 137 12.54 8.87 6.36
CA ARG A 137 13.17 8.65 5.07
C ARG A 137 13.81 7.27 5.03
N GLY A 138 13.80 6.64 3.88
CA GLY A 138 14.43 5.35 3.67
C GLY A 138 14.20 4.81 2.27
N THR A 139 14.92 3.76 1.96
CA THR A 139 14.76 3.05 0.69
C THR A 139 13.69 1.98 0.84
N CYS A 140 12.68 2.05 -0.01
CA CYS A 140 11.71 0.99 -0.13
C CYS A 140 12.33 -0.19 -0.89
N SER A 141 12.46 -1.34 -0.24
CA SER A 141 12.87 -2.56 -0.94
C SER A 141 11.66 -3.08 -1.73
N MET A 142 11.58 -2.73 -3.01
CA MET A 142 10.57 -3.32 -3.87
C MET A 142 10.77 -4.84 -3.95
N PRO A 143 9.70 -5.65 -3.84
CA PRO A 143 9.77 -7.04 -4.25
C PRO A 143 10.28 -7.09 -5.70
N GLU A 144 11.21 -7.99 -6.00
CA GLU A 144 11.57 -8.28 -7.38
C GLU A 144 10.30 -8.66 -8.14
N ASP A 145 10.19 -8.22 -9.41
CA ASP A 145 9.05 -8.57 -10.27
C ASP A 145 9.00 -10.11 -10.35
N PRO A 146 7.99 -10.78 -9.79
CA PRO A 146 7.92 -12.24 -9.81
C PRO A 146 7.57 -12.79 -11.20
N MET A 147 7.21 -11.90 -12.13
CA MET A 147 6.89 -12.28 -13.50
C MET A 147 8.15 -12.22 -14.35
N PRO A 148 8.66 -13.35 -14.83
CA PRO A 148 9.70 -13.32 -15.84
C PRO A 148 9.25 -12.47 -17.02
N ASP A 149 10.19 -11.79 -17.66
CA ASP A 149 9.91 -11.00 -18.87
C ASP A 149 9.16 -11.91 -19.86
N ILE A 150 8.04 -11.40 -20.40
CA ILE A 150 7.27 -12.15 -21.40
C ILE A 150 8.17 -12.62 -22.55
N ALA A 151 9.19 -11.83 -22.91
CA ALA A 151 10.20 -12.23 -23.89
C ALA A 151 11.03 -13.43 -23.44
N GLU A 152 11.40 -13.54 -22.15
CA GLU A 152 12.07 -14.73 -21.61
C GLU A 152 11.14 -15.93 -21.57
N MET A 153 9.88 -15.74 -21.19
CA MET A 153 8.89 -16.82 -21.22
C MET A 153 8.66 -17.33 -22.65
N LEU A 154 8.45 -16.44 -23.63
CA LEU A 154 8.24 -16.83 -25.04
C LEU A 154 9.47 -17.53 -25.59
N SER A 155 10.67 -17.06 -25.28
CA SER A 155 11.94 -17.71 -25.67
C SER A 155 12.07 -19.12 -25.08
N ALA A 156 11.66 -19.34 -23.83
CA ALA A 156 11.68 -20.65 -23.17
C ALA A 156 10.71 -21.66 -23.82
N TYR A 157 9.66 -21.18 -24.50
CA TYR A 157 8.71 -22.01 -25.25
C TYR A 157 8.99 -22.04 -26.75
N GLY A 158 10.08 -21.43 -27.23
CA GLY A 158 10.49 -21.44 -28.63
C GLY A 158 9.60 -20.64 -29.57
N ILE A 159 8.94 -19.60 -29.06
CA ILE A 159 8.06 -18.68 -29.78
C ILE A 159 8.75 -17.33 -29.98
#